data_77717316160bfe62f5af40b490185baa
#
_entry.id   77717316160bfe62f5af40b490185baa
#
_cell.length_a   1.000
_cell.length_b   1.000
_cell.length_c   1.000
_cell.angle_alpha   90.00
_cell.angle_beta   90.00
_cell.angle_gamma   90.00
#
_symmetry.space_group_name_H-M   'P 1'
#
loop_
_entity.id
_entity.type
_entity.pdbx_description
1 polymer ?
#
loop_
_entity_poly.entity_id
_entity_poly.type
_entity_poly.pdbx_seq_one_letter_code
_entity_poly.pdbx_strand_id
1 'polypeptide(L)'
;MLELKDFATLSRKETPFWYYDMDLLRATVDKAAELARRYGIGLHYAVKANVEPRIVQYISSRGFGADCVSGNEVLFAAANGFRPEIIVFAGVGKSDREINAALDLGIEAFNCESVMEMNVIDSLAAAKGVKANVSVRINPNIDAHTHRYVTTGLYENKFGISRHEFDTVIDLLKNARNLNFIGLHFHIGSQITDVRDVYSLECRRAAEIVDYFESRGLKVDSIDLGGGLGVDYDDPDGNPVPDFETWFSTVDSCLRRRPDQKVSLEPGRSLVAQCGTLVTRVLFVKNGETKAFLIMDAGMNDLIRPALYGAYHKIENLTAAFEGREDGIQQYDVVGPVCESSDVWGSGRDLPFSVRGDLMALRSAGAYGSVMSSRYNLRDIAPAVFSDEL
;
A
#
# COMPACT_ATOMS: atom_id res chain seq x y z
N MET A 1 17.22 -9.46 -7.75
CA MET A 1 18.40 -9.70 -6.87
C MET A 1 19.06 -8.36 -6.65
N LEU A 2 19.34 -7.98 -5.39
CA LEU A 2 20.33 -6.92 -5.15
C LEU A 2 21.54 -7.33 -5.96
N GLU A 3 21.86 -6.58 -7.03
CA GLU A 3 22.93 -7.03 -7.91
C GLU A 3 24.24 -7.01 -7.14
N LEU A 4 24.97 -8.11 -7.16
CA LEU A 4 26.26 -8.23 -6.48
C LEU A 4 27.26 -7.13 -6.88
N LYS A 5 27.03 -6.45 -8.03
CA LYS A 5 27.82 -5.29 -8.44
C LYS A 5 27.79 -4.14 -7.43
N ASP A 6 26.68 -3.95 -6.74
CA ASP A 6 26.48 -2.85 -5.78
C ASP A 6 27.00 -3.20 -4.37
N PHE A 7 27.29 -4.49 -4.12
CA PHE A 7 27.69 -4.98 -2.80
C PHE A 7 28.89 -4.22 -2.22
N ALA A 8 29.91 -3.98 -3.03
CA ALA A 8 31.14 -3.30 -2.58
C ALA A 8 30.87 -1.87 -2.07
N THR A 9 29.87 -1.18 -2.65
CA THR A 9 29.44 0.15 -2.20
C THR A 9 28.54 0.07 -0.99
N LEU A 10 27.55 -0.84 -1.01
CA LEU A 10 26.59 -1.02 0.09
C LEU A 10 27.27 -1.49 1.36
N SER A 11 28.28 -2.39 1.26
CA SER A 11 29.00 -2.93 2.42
C SER A 11 29.77 -1.89 3.22
N ARG A 12 30.09 -0.73 2.62
CA ARG A 12 30.79 0.40 3.26
C ARG A 12 29.85 1.40 3.92
N LYS A 13 28.53 1.30 3.65
CA LYS A 13 27.54 2.20 4.24
C LYS A 13 27.27 1.80 5.70
N GLU A 14 26.93 2.79 6.51
CA GLU A 14 26.42 2.57 7.86
C GLU A 14 25.01 1.94 7.76
N THR A 15 24.77 0.88 8.53
CA THR A 15 23.50 0.16 8.59
C THR A 15 22.76 0.50 9.90
N PRO A 16 21.43 0.36 9.96
CA PRO A 16 20.54 -0.08 8.88
C PRO A 16 20.21 1.04 7.89
N PHE A 17 19.80 0.66 6.67
CA PHE A 17 19.27 1.59 5.69
C PHE A 17 18.22 0.92 4.78
N TRP A 18 17.33 1.73 4.20
CA TRP A 18 16.37 1.33 3.18
C TRP A 18 17.02 1.46 1.80
N TYR A 19 17.24 0.33 1.13
CA TYR A 19 17.70 0.33 -0.25
C TYR A 19 16.50 0.28 -1.19
N TYR A 20 16.46 1.16 -2.18
CA TYR A 20 15.44 1.19 -3.22
C TYR A 20 16.06 0.97 -4.60
N ASP A 21 15.64 -0.12 -5.26
CA ASP A 21 15.97 -0.41 -6.64
C ASP A 21 15.08 0.45 -7.56
N MET A 22 15.67 1.51 -8.11
CA MET A 22 14.94 2.49 -8.93
C MET A 22 14.63 1.94 -10.32
N ASP A 23 15.39 0.99 -10.84
CA ASP A 23 15.11 0.38 -12.14
C ASP A 23 13.92 -0.58 -12.04
N LEU A 24 13.84 -1.37 -10.97
CA LEU A 24 12.68 -2.19 -10.68
C LEU A 24 11.43 -1.35 -10.41
N LEU A 25 11.57 -0.24 -9.66
CA LEU A 25 10.46 0.70 -9.48
C LEU A 25 9.95 1.22 -10.82
N ARG A 26 10.85 1.69 -11.68
CA ARG A 26 10.50 2.22 -13.02
C ARG A 26 9.79 1.17 -13.87
N ALA A 27 10.35 -0.03 -13.94
CA ALA A 27 9.74 -1.14 -14.69
C ALA A 27 8.33 -1.47 -14.19
N THR A 28 8.13 -1.52 -12.86
CA THR A 28 6.84 -1.83 -12.24
C THR A 28 5.81 -0.75 -12.51
N VAL A 29 6.16 0.51 -12.26
CA VAL A 29 5.24 1.66 -12.43
C VAL A 29 4.90 1.87 -13.91
N ASP A 30 5.89 1.78 -14.80
CA ASP A 30 5.67 1.95 -16.24
C ASP A 30 4.78 0.83 -16.82
N LYS A 31 4.96 -0.42 -16.34
CA LYS A 31 4.10 -1.54 -16.72
C LYS A 31 2.66 -1.33 -16.28
N ALA A 32 2.44 -0.92 -15.03
CA ALA A 32 1.10 -0.61 -14.52
C ALA A 32 0.46 0.54 -15.33
N ALA A 33 1.20 1.61 -15.61
CA ALA A 33 0.71 2.75 -16.39
C ALA A 33 0.37 2.39 -17.86
N GLU A 34 1.19 1.53 -18.49
CA GLU A 34 0.93 1.04 -19.85
C GLU A 34 -0.39 0.26 -19.91
N LEU A 35 -0.55 -0.69 -18.99
CA LEU A 35 -1.73 -1.55 -18.94
C LEU A 35 -2.99 -0.77 -18.57
N ALA A 36 -2.89 0.15 -17.61
CA ALA A 36 -4.01 1.01 -17.24
C ALA A 36 -4.54 1.81 -18.44
N ARG A 37 -3.65 2.37 -19.26
CA ARG A 37 -4.05 3.04 -20.52
C ARG A 37 -4.71 2.09 -21.51
N ARG A 38 -4.20 0.84 -21.64
CA ARG A 38 -4.76 -0.17 -22.55
C ARG A 38 -6.18 -0.53 -22.18
N TYR A 39 -6.47 -0.68 -20.88
CA TYR A 39 -7.79 -1.06 -20.36
C TYR A 39 -8.70 0.12 -20.04
N GLY A 40 -8.24 1.36 -20.21
CA GLY A 40 -9.01 2.57 -19.88
C GLY A 40 -9.35 2.67 -18.39
N ILE A 41 -8.41 2.28 -17.52
CA ILE A 41 -8.53 2.29 -16.06
C ILE A 41 -7.67 3.42 -15.49
N GLY A 42 -8.23 4.24 -14.59
CA GLY A 42 -7.47 5.21 -13.81
C GLY A 42 -6.70 4.54 -12.67
N LEU A 43 -5.56 5.10 -12.31
CA LEU A 43 -4.78 4.60 -11.17
C LEU A 43 -4.56 5.70 -10.15
N HIS A 44 -4.86 5.43 -8.87
CA HIS A 44 -4.52 6.28 -7.73
C HIS A 44 -3.49 5.56 -6.87
N TYR A 45 -2.31 6.12 -6.72
CA TYR A 45 -1.30 5.54 -5.84
C TYR A 45 -1.72 5.65 -4.39
N ALA A 46 -1.79 4.53 -3.66
CA ALA A 46 -2.05 4.52 -2.22
C ALA A 46 -0.82 5.02 -1.45
N VAL A 47 -0.81 6.32 -1.11
CA VAL A 47 0.35 7.05 -0.55
C VAL A 47 0.86 6.40 0.73
N LYS A 48 -0.04 5.86 1.55
CA LYS A 48 0.28 5.10 2.78
C LYS A 48 1.27 3.95 2.60
N ALA A 49 1.49 3.47 1.36
CA ALA A 49 2.41 2.36 1.11
C ALA A 49 3.87 2.79 1.22
N ASN A 50 4.22 3.96 0.69
CA ASN A 50 5.56 4.54 0.78
C ASN A 50 5.50 6.03 0.47
N VAL A 51 6.14 6.86 1.30
CA VAL A 51 6.17 8.33 1.17
C VAL A 51 7.56 8.87 0.82
N GLU A 52 8.46 8.03 0.32
CA GLU A 52 9.77 8.49 -0.13
C GLU A 52 9.60 9.42 -1.34
N PRO A 53 10.04 10.69 -1.26
CA PRO A 53 9.72 11.69 -2.27
C PRO A 53 10.12 11.29 -3.70
N ARG A 54 11.28 10.65 -3.89
CA ARG A 54 11.75 10.22 -5.21
C ARG A 54 10.83 9.15 -5.85
N ILE A 55 10.33 8.23 -5.02
CA ILE A 55 9.36 7.20 -5.44
C ILE A 55 8.04 7.85 -5.83
N VAL A 56 7.52 8.69 -4.96
CA VAL A 56 6.23 9.37 -5.10
C VAL A 56 6.22 10.29 -6.33
N GLN A 57 7.28 11.07 -6.53
CA GLN A 57 7.45 11.95 -7.70
C GLN A 57 7.54 11.17 -9.01
N TYR A 58 8.21 10.02 -9.02
CA TYR A 58 8.24 9.16 -10.20
C TYR A 58 6.84 8.65 -10.56
N ILE A 59 6.09 8.12 -9.58
CA ILE A 59 4.72 7.64 -9.78
C ILE A 59 3.82 8.77 -10.31
N SER A 60 3.86 9.95 -9.68
CA SER A 60 3.13 11.14 -10.11
C SER A 60 3.45 11.52 -11.58
N SER A 61 4.73 11.45 -11.98
CA SER A 61 5.17 11.77 -13.34
C SER A 61 4.58 10.85 -14.41
N ARG A 62 4.06 9.68 -14.02
CA ARG A 62 3.41 8.72 -14.93
C ARG A 62 1.91 8.93 -15.06
N GLY A 63 1.37 9.98 -14.46
CA GLY A 63 -0.03 10.38 -14.58
C GLY A 63 -0.97 9.65 -13.62
N PHE A 64 -0.44 9.03 -12.58
CA PHE A 64 -1.25 8.49 -11.49
C PHE A 64 -1.90 9.61 -10.69
N GLY A 65 -3.11 9.35 -10.18
CA GLY A 65 -3.69 10.06 -9.06
C GLY A 65 -3.13 9.56 -7.72
N ALA A 66 -3.61 10.12 -6.61
CA ALA A 66 -3.21 9.71 -5.27
C ALA A 66 -4.43 9.31 -4.43
N ASP A 67 -4.41 8.12 -3.79
CA ASP A 67 -5.28 7.75 -2.68
C ASP A 67 -4.59 8.12 -1.37
N CYS A 68 -5.19 9.08 -0.65
CA CYS A 68 -4.69 9.63 0.60
C CYS A 68 -5.63 9.29 1.75
N VAL A 69 -5.08 8.99 2.93
CA VAL A 69 -5.87 8.59 4.10
C VAL A 69 -5.68 9.52 5.30
N SER A 70 -5.00 10.66 5.09
CA SER A 70 -4.89 11.77 6.03
C SER A 70 -4.71 13.09 5.28
N GLY A 71 -5.04 14.20 5.94
CA GLY A 71 -4.80 15.53 5.36
C GLY A 71 -3.32 15.81 5.07
N ASN A 72 -2.43 15.25 5.87
CA ASN A 72 -0.99 15.37 5.61
C ASN A 72 -0.57 14.61 4.35
N GLU A 73 -1.15 13.44 4.05
CA GLU A 73 -0.90 12.74 2.79
C GLU A 73 -1.44 13.53 1.59
N VAL A 74 -2.61 14.18 1.70
CA VAL A 74 -3.16 15.06 0.66
C VAL A 74 -2.20 16.19 0.34
N LEU A 75 -1.73 16.91 1.38
CA LEU A 75 -0.76 18.01 1.21
C LEU A 75 0.58 17.51 0.66
N PHE A 76 1.06 16.39 1.14
CA PHE A 76 2.29 15.75 0.68
C PHE A 76 2.18 15.34 -0.79
N ALA A 77 1.09 14.72 -1.20
CA ALA A 77 0.86 14.33 -2.60
C ALA A 77 0.87 15.54 -3.52
N ALA A 78 0.14 16.61 -3.17
CA ALA A 78 0.13 17.85 -3.94
C ALA A 78 1.53 18.48 -4.05
N ALA A 79 2.30 18.48 -2.95
CA ALA A 79 3.67 19.00 -2.93
C ALA A 79 4.67 18.14 -3.75
N ASN A 80 4.34 16.87 -4.01
CA ASN A 80 5.18 15.94 -4.77
C ASN A 80 4.67 15.67 -6.20
N GLY A 81 3.87 16.58 -6.75
CA GLY A 81 3.55 16.63 -8.17
C GLY A 81 2.23 15.99 -8.57
N PHE A 82 1.44 15.42 -7.65
CA PHE A 82 0.08 15.02 -7.97
C PHE A 82 -0.81 16.25 -8.13
N ARG A 83 -1.57 16.29 -9.23
CA ARG A 83 -2.54 17.36 -9.45
C ARG A 83 -3.71 17.16 -8.50
N PRO A 84 -4.19 18.22 -7.82
CA PRO A 84 -5.31 18.10 -6.87
C PRO A 84 -6.55 17.41 -7.46
N GLU A 85 -6.86 17.65 -8.74
CA GLU A 85 -8.04 17.13 -9.44
C GLU A 85 -7.99 15.61 -9.68
N ILE A 86 -6.91 14.94 -9.29
CA ILE A 86 -6.77 13.49 -9.29
C ILE A 86 -6.25 12.97 -7.93
N ILE A 87 -6.53 13.69 -6.84
CA ILE A 87 -6.30 13.24 -5.46
C ILE A 87 -7.63 12.86 -4.85
N VAL A 88 -7.75 11.66 -4.31
CA VAL A 88 -8.89 11.23 -3.51
C VAL A 88 -8.50 11.13 -2.04
N PHE A 89 -9.45 11.44 -1.14
CA PHE A 89 -9.22 11.41 0.29
C PHE A 89 -10.15 10.40 0.96
N ALA A 90 -9.61 9.25 1.33
CA ALA A 90 -10.26 8.14 2.01
C ALA A 90 -9.99 8.16 3.53
N GLY A 91 -10.47 7.13 4.25
CA GLY A 91 -10.24 6.95 5.69
C GLY A 91 -11.36 7.45 6.58
N VAL A 92 -11.57 6.75 7.69
CA VAL A 92 -12.73 6.88 8.60
C VAL A 92 -12.65 8.06 9.57
N GLY A 93 -11.55 8.78 9.63
CA GLY A 93 -11.30 9.77 10.68
C GLY A 93 -10.82 11.12 10.15
N LYS A 94 -11.44 11.64 9.08
CA LYS A 94 -11.12 12.97 8.56
C LYS A 94 -11.59 14.05 9.55
N SER A 95 -10.68 14.85 10.05
CA SER A 95 -10.99 16.01 10.90
C SER A 95 -11.43 17.22 10.08
N ASP A 96 -12.15 18.15 10.72
CA ASP A 96 -12.59 19.41 10.07
C ASP A 96 -11.41 20.16 9.44
N ARG A 97 -10.25 20.17 10.09
CA ARG A 97 -9.04 20.81 9.58
C ARG A 97 -8.57 20.15 8.27
N GLU A 98 -8.57 18.82 8.21
CA GLU A 98 -8.13 18.07 7.04
C GLU A 98 -9.12 18.19 5.89
N ILE A 99 -10.44 18.14 6.20
CA ILE A 99 -11.50 18.38 5.21
C ILE A 99 -11.37 19.78 4.62
N ASN A 100 -11.18 20.80 5.47
CA ASN A 100 -11.00 22.17 5.01
C ASN A 100 -9.78 22.35 4.12
N ALA A 101 -8.64 21.72 4.45
CA ALA A 101 -7.43 21.77 3.63
C ALA A 101 -7.64 21.10 2.27
N ALA A 102 -8.35 19.97 2.23
CA ALA A 102 -8.67 19.28 0.99
C ALA A 102 -9.67 20.04 0.12
N LEU A 103 -10.67 20.71 0.73
CA LEU A 103 -11.59 21.61 0.03
C LEU A 103 -10.85 22.82 -0.59
N ASP A 104 -9.89 23.39 0.12
CA ASP A 104 -9.08 24.52 -0.37
C ASP A 104 -8.20 24.12 -1.57
N LEU A 105 -7.73 22.88 -1.60
CA LEU A 105 -6.98 22.34 -2.74
C LEU A 105 -7.87 21.98 -3.94
N GLY A 106 -9.16 21.75 -3.73
CA GLY A 106 -10.07 21.29 -4.79
C GLY A 106 -9.74 19.87 -5.27
N ILE A 107 -9.61 18.93 -4.32
CA ILE A 107 -9.32 17.54 -4.64
C ILE A 107 -10.41 16.88 -5.49
N GLU A 108 -10.07 15.75 -6.13
CA GLU A 108 -11.02 14.99 -6.96
C GLU A 108 -12.28 14.60 -6.19
N ALA A 109 -12.12 13.94 -5.04
CA ALA A 109 -13.23 13.51 -4.21
C ALA A 109 -12.81 13.17 -2.76
N PHE A 110 -13.81 13.25 -1.87
CA PHE A 110 -13.77 12.57 -0.58
C PHE A 110 -14.43 11.20 -0.73
N ASN A 111 -13.71 10.12 -0.41
CA ASN A 111 -14.28 8.78 -0.27
C ASN A 111 -14.89 8.70 1.14
N CYS A 112 -16.22 8.90 1.22
CA CYS A 112 -16.95 9.05 2.48
C CYS A 112 -17.27 7.69 3.09
N GLU A 113 -17.06 7.57 4.39
CA GLU A 113 -17.16 6.33 5.15
C GLU A 113 -18.44 6.26 6.02
N SER A 114 -19.19 7.38 6.16
CA SER A 114 -20.43 7.43 6.94
C SER A 114 -21.34 8.60 6.54
N VAL A 115 -22.63 8.47 6.89
CA VAL A 115 -23.65 9.53 6.76
C VAL A 115 -23.25 10.77 7.55
N MET A 116 -22.70 10.60 8.76
CA MET A 116 -22.28 11.71 9.60
C MET A 116 -21.13 12.50 8.96
N GLU A 117 -20.15 11.83 8.39
CA GLU A 117 -19.04 12.45 7.67
C GLU A 117 -19.53 13.29 6.49
N MET A 118 -20.45 12.76 5.69
CA MET A 118 -21.04 13.50 4.56
C MET A 118 -21.75 14.79 5.01
N ASN A 119 -22.49 14.76 6.13
CA ASN A 119 -23.11 15.96 6.70
C ASN A 119 -22.07 17.00 7.15
N VAL A 120 -20.96 16.57 7.73
CA VAL A 120 -19.87 17.45 8.13
C VAL A 120 -19.23 18.09 6.87
N ILE A 121 -18.95 17.30 5.84
CA ILE A 121 -18.38 17.81 4.58
C ILE A 121 -19.33 18.81 3.92
N ASP A 122 -20.65 18.53 3.85
CA ASP A 122 -21.66 19.45 3.32
C ASP A 122 -21.65 20.79 4.07
N SER A 123 -21.58 20.75 5.41
CA SER A 123 -21.57 21.94 6.25
C SER A 123 -20.29 22.77 6.07
N LEU A 124 -19.13 22.14 5.99
CA LEU A 124 -17.84 22.81 5.79
C LEU A 124 -17.72 23.38 4.38
N ALA A 125 -18.21 22.66 3.36
CA ALA A 125 -18.29 23.14 1.99
C ALA A 125 -19.22 24.35 1.87
N ALA A 126 -20.38 24.32 2.55
CA ALA A 126 -21.31 25.44 2.64
C ALA A 126 -20.64 26.69 3.25
N ALA A 127 -19.92 26.51 4.37
CA ALA A 127 -19.22 27.62 5.04
C ALA A 127 -18.15 28.27 4.14
N LYS A 128 -17.57 27.51 3.21
CA LYS A 128 -16.60 28.00 2.22
C LYS A 128 -17.26 28.50 0.91
N GLY A 129 -18.54 28.26 0.70
CA GLY A 129 -19.25 28.60 -0.55
C GLY A 129 -18.79 27.77 -1.73
N VAL A 130 -18.33 26.52 -1.50
CA VAL A 130 -17.87 25.58 -2.54
C VAL A 130 -18.74 24.33 -2.56
N LYS A 131 -18.57 23.50 -3.59
CA LYS A 131 -19.12 22.13 -3.62
C LYS A 131 -18.00 21.11 -3.44
N ALA A 132 -18.25 20.12 -2.59
CA ALA A 132 -17.36 18.97 -2.39
C ALA A 132 -17.80 17.83 -3.29
N ASN A 133 -16.90 17.31 -4.11
CA ASN A 133 -17.11 16.03 -4.77
C ASN A 133 -16.99 14.91 -3.73
N VAL A 134 -17.96 14.00 -3.74
CA VAL A 134 -18.00 12.86 -2.82
C VAL A 134 -18.22 11.56 -3.57
N SER A 135 -17.49 10.55 -3.18
CA SER A 135 -17.70 9.15 -3.51
C SER A 135 -18.09 8.40 -2.24
N VAL A 136 -18.99 7.46 -2.34
CA VAL A 136 -19.46 6.70 -1.18
C VAL A 136 -18.65 5.41 -1.09
N ARG A 137 -17.88 5.24 -0.01
CA ARG A 137 -17.22 3.97 0.24
C ARG A 137 -18.20 2.95 0.74
N ILE A 138 -18.29 1.85 0.03
CA ILE A 138 -19.20 0.75 0.27
C ILE A 138 -18.46 -0.39 0.95
N ASN A 139 -19.09 -0.97 1.98
CA ASN A 139 -18.69 -2.29 2.48
C ASN A 139 -19.43 -3.36 1.67
N PRO A 140 -18.77 -4.06 0.73
CA PRO A 140 -19.43 -5.02 -0.16
C PRO A 140 -19.72 -6.37 0.51
N ASN A 141 -19.23 -6.58 1.74
CA ASN A 141 -19.28 -7.85 2.46
C ASN A 141 -18.67 -9.02 1.66
N ILE A 142 -17.44 -8.85 1.24
CA ILE A 142 -16.66 -9.85 0.52
C ILE A 142 -15.49 -10.28 1.39
N ASP A 143 -15.31 -11.61 1.55
CA ASP A 143 -14.10 -12.18 2.14
C ASP A 143 -13.05 -12.36 1.03
N ALA A 144 -11.99 -11.58 1.11
CA ALA A 144 -10.87 -11.67 0.19
C ALA A 144 -9.83 -12.75 0.63
N HIS A 145 -10.14 -13.54 1.66
CA HIS A 145 -9.26 -14.59 2.23
C HIS A 145 -7.86 -14.08 2.59
N THR A 146 -7.77 -12.82 3.03
CA THR A 146 -6.51 -12.17 3.43
C THR A 146 -6.33 -12.20 4.95
N HIS A 147 -5.14 -11.81 5.44
CA HIS A 147 -4.86 -11.78 6.87
C HIS A 147 -5.88 -10.90 7.61
N ARG A 148 -6.35 -11.35 8.79
CA ARG A 148 -7.42 -10.71 9.60
C ARG A 148 -7.26 -9.19 9.78
N TYR A 149 -6.03 -8.68 9.93
CA TYR A 149 -5.79 -7.25 10.15
C TYR A 149 -5.74 -6.41 8.85
N VAL A 150 -5.79 -7.04 7.67
CA VAL A 150 -5.78 -6.34 6.36
C VAL A 150 -7.04 -6.61 5.53
N THR A 151 -8.00 -7.37 6.06
CA THR A 151 -9.32 -7.59 5.47
C THR A 151 -10.23 -6.41 5.83
N THR A 152 -10.80 -5.73 4.84
CA THR A 152 -11.63 -4.52 5.03
C THR A 152 -13.06 -4.68 4.54
N GLY A 153 -13.39 -5.75 3.85
CA GLY A 153 -14.66 -5.97 3.18
C GLY A 153 -15.72 -6.75 3.96
N LEU A 154 -15.51 -7.12 5.23
CA LEU A 154 -16.44 -7.93 6.02
C LEU A 154 -17.40 -7.08 6.86
N TYR A 155 -18.54 -7.68 7.29
CA TYR A 155 -19.43 -7.10 8.30
C TYR A 155 -18.66 -6.76 9.58
N GLU A 156 -19.14 -5.72 10.32
CA GLU A 156 -18.53 -5.25 11.56
C GLU A 156 -17.07 -4.74 11.41
N ASN A 157 -16.73 -4.24 10.24
CA ASN A 157 -15.50 -3.50 10.04
C ASN A 157 -15.79 -1.99 10.18
N LYS A 158 -14.81 -1.22 10.64
CA LYS A 158 -14.93 0.24 10.75
C LYS A 158 -15.03 0.96 9.40
N PHE A 159 -14.81 0.26 8.28
CA PHE A 159 -14.71 0.84 6.95
C PHE A 159 -15.98 0.65 6.13
N GLY A 160 -16.36 1.71 5.42
CA GLY A 160 -17.40 1.71 4.42
C GLY A 160 -18.83 1.66 4.99
N ILE A 161 -19.76 2.09 4.17
CA ILE A 161 -21.19 2.14 4.46
C ILE A 161 -21.82 0.79 4.18
N SER A 162 -22.59 0.30 5.12
CA SER A 162 -23.27 -0.99 5.03
C SER A 162 -24.59 -0.87 4.28
N ARG A 163 -25.06 -1.97 3.69
CA ARG A 163 -26.27 -2.02 2.86
C ARG A 163 -27.52 -1.43 3.53
N HIS A 164 -27.67 -1.58 4.83
CA HIS A 164 -28.86 -1.07 5.56
C HIS A 164 -28.90 0.46 5.61
N GLU A 165 -27.81 1.16 5.35
CA GLU A 165 -27.73 2.63 5.33
C GLU A 165 -27.91 3.22 3.91
N PHE A 166 -27.98 2.40 2.86
CA PHE A 166 -27.97 2.89 1.47
C PHE A 166 -29.11 3.87 1.17
N ASP A 167 -30.33 3.59 1.62
CA ASP A 167 -31.45 4.49 1.38
C ASP A 167 -31.27 5.83 2.11
N THR A 168 -30.73 5.82 3.33
CA THR A 168 -30.38 7.04 4.07
C THR A 168 -29.31 7.87 3.34
N VAL A 169 -28.29 7.22 2.79
CA VAL A 169 -27.23 7.87 1.99
C VAL A 169 -27.81 8.49 0.72
N ILE A 170 -28.66 7.75 0.03
CA ILE A 170 -29.32 8.21 -1.21
C ILE A 170 -30.18 9.43 -0.94
N ASP A 171 -30.98 9.40 0.12
CA ASP A 171 -31.83 10.52 0.52
C ASP A 171 -30.99 11.75 0.92
N LEU A 172 -29.88 11.55 1.66
CA LEU A 172 -28.95 12.62 1.98
C LEU A 172 -28.39 13.25 0.70
N LEU A 173 -27.83 12.45 -0.20
CA LEU A 173 -27.17 12.94 -1.41
C LEU A 173 -28.13 13.68 -2.35
N LYS A 174 -29.40 13.29 -2.42
CA LYS A 174 -30.43 14.00 -3.18
C LYS A 174 -30.79 15.36 -2.60
N ASN A 175 -30.64 15.54 -1.30
CA ASN A 175 -31.03 16.75 -0.59
C ASN A 175 -29.85 17.67 -0.25
N ALA A 176 -28.63 17.16 -0.24
CA ALA A 176 -27.43 17.93 0.04
C ALA A 176 -27.19 19.01 -1.02
N ARG A 177 -26.87 20.23 -0.58
CA ARG A 177 -26.71 21.38 -1.49
C ARG A 177 -25.27 21.60 -1.91
N ASN A 178 -24.33 21.18 -1.07
CA ASN A 178 -22.92 21.46 -1.26
C ASN A 178 -22.09 20.18 -1.52
N LEU A 179 -22.77 19.02 -1.62
CA LEU A 179 -22.16 17.78 -2.09
C LEU A 179 -22.48 17.55 -3.57
N ASN A 180 -21.47 17.08 -4.28
CA ASN A 180 -21.61 16.60 -5.65
C ASN A 180 -21.24 15.12 -5.66
N PHE A 181 -22.25 14.25 -5.71
CA PHE A 181 -22.02 12.79 -5.78
C PHE A 181 -21.45 12.42 -7.15
N ILE A 182 -20.27 11.79 -7.16
CA ILE A 182 -19.60 11.38 -8.38
C ILE A 182 -19.50 9.86 -8.54
N GLY A 183 -19.56 9.08 -7.47
CA GLY A 183 -19.38 7.64 -7.63
C GLY A 183 -19.35 6.82 -6.35
N LEU A 184 -18.97 5.57 -6.53
CA LEU A 184 -18.83 4.58 -5.47
C LEU A 184 -17.37 4.13 -5.38
N HIS A 185 -16.93 3.91 -4.15
CA HIS A 185 -15.60 3.42 -3.83
C HIS A 185 -15.70 2.08 -3.07
N PHE A 186 -14.81 1.17 -3.39
CA PHE A 186 -14.72 -0.16 -2.77
C PHE A 186 -13.27 -0.42 -2.34
N HIS A 187 -13.08 -1.26 -1.36
CA HIS A 187 -11.77 -1.81 -1.04
C HIS A 187 -11.95 -3.04 -0.15
N ILE A 188 -11.57 -4.21 -0.66
CA ILE A 188 -11.89 -5.50 -0.04
C ILE A 188 -10.75 -6.11 0.77
N GLY A 189 -9.52 -5.63 0.61
CA GLY A 189 -8.39 -6.15 1.37
C GLY A 189 -7.03 -5.83 0.74
N SER A 190 -5.99 -6.48 1.25
CA SER A 190 -4.61 -6.28 0.82
C SER A 190 -3.87 -7.61 0.76
N GLN A 191 -2.87 -7.73 -0.11
CA GLN A 191 -2.14 -8.96 -0.42
C GLN A 191 -3.07 -10.05 -1.02
N ILE A 192 -3.88 -9.66 -2.00
CA ILE A 192 -4.76 -10.57 -2.74
C ILE A 192 -3.92 -11.26 -3.82
N THR A 193 -3.79 -12.57 -3.72
CA THR A 193 -3.05 -13.41 -4.67
C THR A 193 -3.96 -14.23 -5.58
N ASP A 194 -5.19 -14.51 -5.14
CA ASP A 194 -6.24 -15.08 -6.00
C ASP A 194 -6.95 -13.96 -6.77
N VAL A 195 -6.25 -13.45 -7.79
CA VAL A 195 -6.66 -12.24 -8.51
C VAL A 195 -7.96 -12.45 -9.27
N ARG A 196 -8.11 -13.58 -9.98
CA ARG A 196 -9.26 -13.80 -10.87
C ARG A 196 -10.56 -13.94 -10.09
N ASP A 197 -10.58 -14.81 -9.10
CA ASP A 197 -11.82 -15.15 -8.39
C ASP A 197 -12.27 -14.00 -7.50
N VAL A 198 -11.33 -13.40 -6.75
CA VAL A 198 -11.63 -12.32 -5.80
C VAL A 198 -12.10 -11.06 -6.52
N TYR A 199 -11.36 -10.59 -7.54
CA TYR A 199 -11.77 -9.37 -8.27
C TYR A 199 -12.98 -9.59 -9.18
N SER A 200 -13.20 -10.80 -9.72
CA SER A 200 -14.45 -11.11 -10.43
C SER A 200 -15.66 -11.03 -9.51
N LEU A 201 -15.53 -11.47 -8.25
CA LEU A 201 -16.60 -11.34 -7.26
C LEU A 201 -16.85 -9.87 -6.90
N GLU A 202 -15.77 -9.10 -6.68
CA GLU A 202 -15.86 -7.67 -6.41
C GLU A 202 -16.57 -6.91 -7.53
N CYS A 203 -16.17 -7.14 -8.79
CA CYS A 203 -16.79 -6.52 -9.97
C CYS A 203 -18.30 -6.81 -10.06
N ARG A 204 -18.72 -8.06 -9.84
CA ARG A 204 -20.15 -8.41 -9.82
C ARG A 204 -20.89 -7.68 -8.72
N ARG A 205 -20.33 -7.66 -7.51
CA ARG A 205 -20.96 -6.99 -6.37
C ARG A 205 -21.01 -5.46 -6.57
N ALA A 206 -19.95 -4.87 -7.10
CA ALA A 206 -19.93 -3.45 -7.44
C ALA A 206 -21.02 -3.10 -8.46
N ALA A 207 -21.19 -3.89 -9.52
CA ALA A 207 -22.23 -3.68 -10.52
C ALA A 207 -23.65 -3.76 -9.92
N GLU A 208 -23.92 -4.73 -9.03
CA GLU A 208 -25.21 -4.84 -8.31
C GLU A 208 -25.49 -3.58 -7.47
N ILE A 209 -24.48 -3.03 -6.83
CA ILE A 209 -24.62 -1.86 -5.97
C ILE A 209 -24.79 -0.59 -6.82
N VAL A 210 -24.06 -0.47 -7.92
CA VAL A 210 -24.26 0.60 -8.90
C VAL A 210 -25.72 0.62 -9.40
N ASP A 211 -26.26 -0.54 -9.81
CA ASP A 211 -27.68 -0.65 -10.24
C ASP A 211 -28.63 -0.21 -9.12
N TYR A 212 -28.31 -0.54 -7.86
CA TYR A 212 -29.13 -0.14 -6.72
C TYR A 212 -29.21 1.38 -6.58
N PHE A 213 -28.09 2.09 -6.67
CA PHE A 213 -28.04 3.56 -6.58
C PHE A 213 -28.71 4.21 -7.80
N GLU A 214 -28.42 3.71 -9.01
CA GLU A 214 -28.99 4.26 -10.25
C GLU A 214 -30.50 4.05 -10.36
N SER A 215 -31.02 2.89 -9.91
CA SER A 215 -32.48 2.64 -9.87
C SER A 215 -33.21 3.60 -8.95
N ARG A 216 -32.52 4.26 -8.05
CA ARG A 216 -33.04 5.28 -7.14
C ARG A 216 -32.75 6.71 -7.60
N GLY A 217 -32.23 6.88 -8.82
CA GLY A 217 -32.05 8.19 -9.45
C GLY A 217 -30.74 8.91 -9.09
N LEU A 218 -29.76 8.20 -8.54
CA LEU A 218 -28.39 8.71 -8.38
C LEU A 218 -27.49 8.13 -9.47
N LYS A 219 -27.05 8.96 -10.41
CA LYS A 219 -26.11 8.55 -11.45
C LYS A 219 -24.71 8.29 -10.85
N VAL A 220 -24.16 7.12 -11.10
CA VAL A 220 -22.79 6.74 -10.67
C VAL A 220 -21.84 7.01 -11.84
N ASP A 221 -21.08 8.09 -11.78
CA ASP A 221 -20.16 8.48 -12.86
C ASP A 221 -18.78 7.80 -12.73
N SER A 222 -18.38 7.39 -11.53
CA SER A 222 -17.11 6.68 -11.28
C SER A 222 -17.30 5.46 -10.37
N ILE A 223 -16.50 4.44 -10.64
CA ILE A 223 -16.40 3.21 -9.83
C ILE A 223 -14.94 3.03 -9.49
N ASP A 224 -14.60 3.20 -8.22
CA ASP A 224 -13.26 2.90 -7.70
C ASP A 224 -13.31 1.55 -6.98
N LEU A 225 -12.55 0.57 -7.47
CA LEU A 225 -12.50 -0.76 -6.88
C LEU A 225 -11.38 -0.90 -5.83
N GLY A 226 -10.69 0.20 -5.50
CA GLY A 226 -9.62 0.17 -4.55
C GLY A 226 -8.38 -0.59 -5.04
N GLY A 227 -7.61 -1.07 -4.10
CA GLY A 227 -6.36 -1.77 -4.39
C GLY A 227 -6.41 -3.24 -4.01
N GLY A 228 -5.27 -3.70 -3.47
CA GLY A 228 -5.19 -5.02 -2.86
C GLY A 228 -4.28 -6.02 -3.56
N LEU A 229 -3.91 -5.81 -4.83
CA LEU A 229 -3.02 -6.73 -5.56
C LEU A 229 -1.77 -7.06 -4.75
N GLY A 230 -1.56 -8.36 -4.54
CA GLY A 230 -0.45 -8.91 -3.79
C GLY A 230 0.87 -8.91 -4.56
N VAL A 231 1.94 -9.25 -3.85
CA VAL A 231 3.29 -9.46 -4.40
C VAL A 231 3.82 -10.79 -3.91
N ASP A 232 4.83 -11.31 -4.61
CA ASP A 232 5.53 -12.52 -4.20
C ASP A 232 6.60 -12.17 -3.14
N TYR A 233 6.38 -12.64 -1.92
CA TYR A 233 7.33 -12.47 -0.83
C TYR A 233 8.31 -13.64 -0.74
N ASP A 234 7.98 -14.80 -1.30
CA ASP A 234 8.78 -16.02 -1.22
C ASP A 234 9.83 -16.06 -2.34
N ASP A 235 9.42 -15.71 -3.57
CA ASP A 235 10.32 -15.62 -4.73
C ASP A 235 10.24 -14.24 -5.42
N PRO A 236 10.76 -13.20 -4.78
CA PRO A 236 10.71 -11.84 -5.33
C PRO A 236 11.55 -11.66 -6.62
N ASP A 237 12.49 -12.56 -6.87
CA ASP A 237 13.34 -12.50 -8.08
C ASP A 237 12.69 -13.22 -9.27
N GLY A 238 11.88 -14.27 -9.03
CA GLY A 238 11.13 -14.96 -10.06
C GLY A 238 9.94 -14.15 -10.58
N ASN A 239 9.31 -13.37 -9.69
CA ASN A 239 8.15 -12.54 -10.00
C ASN A 239 8.37 -11.08 -9.54
N PRO A 240 9.36 -10.35 -10.10
CA PRO A 240 9.73 -9.02 -9.61
C PRO A 240 8.68 -7.96 -9.89
N VAL A 241 7.89 -8.11 -10.96
CA VAL A 241 6.79 -7.21 -11.32
C VAL A 241 5.47 -7.95 -11.12
N PRO A 242 4.53 -7.42 -10.31
CA PRO A 242 3.24 -8.03 -10.08
C PRO A 242 2.41 -8.22 -11.36
N ASP A 243 1.50 -9.19 -11.35
CA ASP A 243 0.66 -9.52 -12.49
C ASP A 243 -0.50 -8.51 -12.68
N PHE A 244 -0.17 -7.29 -13.08
CA PHE A 244 -1.13 -6.25 -13.42
C PHE A 244 -2.02 -6.64 -14.61
N GLU A 245 -1.50 -7.47 -15.56
CA GLU A 245 -2.27 -7.90 -16.73
C GLU A 245 -3.50 -8.72 -16.31
N THR A 246 -3.30 -9.72 -15.44
CA THR A 246 -4.42 -10.51 -14.93
C THR A 246 -5.39 -9.64 -14.12
N TRP A 247 -4.91 -8.72 -13.31
CA TRP A 247 -5.77 -7.84 -12.54
C TRP A 247 -6.65 -6.95 -13.42
N PHE A 248 -6.04 -6.20 -14.33
CA PHE A 248 -6.78 -5.24 -15.17
C PHE A 248 -7.68 -5.93 -16.18
N SER A 249 -7.24 -7.04 -16.79
CA SER A 249 -8.09 -7.83 -17.70
C SER A 249 -9.29 -8.46 -16.97
N THR A 250 -9.13 -8.88 -15.72
CA THR A 250 -10.24 -9.38 -14.89
C THR A 250 -11.25 -8.27 -14.63
N VAL A 251 -10.79 -7.09 -14.22
CA VAL A 251 -11.68 -5.93 -14.01
C VAL A 251 -12.42 -5.55 -15.30
N ASP A 252 -11.70 -5.42 -16.41
CA ASP A 252 -12.29 -5.03 -17.70
C ASP A 252 -13.32 -6.04 -18.20
N SER A 253 -13.05 -7.34 -18.03
CA SER A 253 -13.97 -8.39 -18.51
C SER A 253 -15.16 -8.66 -17.59
N CYS A 254 -15.02 -8.42 -16.27
CA CYS A 254 -16.01 -8.78 -15.26
C CYS A 254 -16.88 -7.62 -14.79
N LEU A 255 -16.36 -6.38 -14.85
CA LEU A 255 -17.11 -5.22 -14.40
C LEU A 255 -18.09 -4.76 -15.48
N ARG A 256 -19.39 -4.95 -15.21
CA ARG A 256 -20.44 -4.37 -16.05
C ARG A 256 -20.53 -2.88 -15.79
N ARG A 257 -20.16 -2.07 -16.76
CA ARG A 257 -20.15 -0.61 -16.69
C ARG A 257 -20.72 0.04 -17.96
N ARG A 258 -21.23 1.27 -17.84
CA ARG A 258 -21.55 2.08 -19.01
C ARG A 258 -20.25 2.63 -19.66
N PRO A 259 -20.29 2.97 -20.96
CA PRO A 259 -19.10 3.54 -21.65
C PRO A 259 -18.62 4.87 -21.09
N ASP A 260 -19.50 5.64 -20.43
CA ASP A 260 -19.20 6.94 -19.84
C ASP A 260 -18.74 6.85 -18.37
N GLN A 261 -18.81 5.68 -17.74
CA GLN A 261 -18.35 5.48 -16.37
C GLN A 261 -16.83 5.35 -16.31
N LYS A 262 -16.23 6.14 -15.44
CA LYS A 262 -14.81 6.01 -15.12
C LYS A 262 -14.62 4.81 -14.19
N VAL A 263 -13.50 4.10 -14.36
CA VAL A 263 -13.07 3.04 -13.44
C VAL A 263 -11.69 3.38 -12.96
N SER A 264 -11.45 3.25 -11.66
CA SER A 264 -10.15 3.44 -11.04
C SER A 264 -9.78 2.28 -10.11
N LEU A 265 -8.47 2.15 -9.88
CA LEU A 265 -7.85 1.21 -8.97
C LEU A 265 -6.78 1.93 -8.14
N GLU A 266 -6.54 1.42 -6.91
CA GLU A 266 -5.64 2.04 -5.92
C GLU A 266 -4.42 1.15 -5.60
N PRO A 267 -3.49 0.93 -6.54
CA PRO A 267 -2.29 0.15 -6.25
C PRO A 267 -1.39 0.88 -5.25
N GLY A 268 -0.97 0.17 -4.21
CA GLY A 268 0.02 0.63 -3.25
C GLY A 268 1.16 -0.38 -3.16
N ARG A 269 0.93 -1.47 -2.42
CA ARG A 269 1.91 -2.57 -2.25
C ARG A 269 2.51 -3.03 -3.56
N SER A 270 1.68 -3.31 -4.55
CA SER A 270 2.11 -3.85 -5.85
C SER A 270 3.06 -2.94 -6.62
N LEU A 271 3.05 -1.62 -6.37
CA LEU A 271 3.97 -0.71 -7.04
C LEU A 271 5.34 -0.61 -6.37
N VAL A 272 5.40 -0.71 -5.03
CA VAL A 272 6.61 -0.30 -4.29
C VAL A 272 7.20 -1.38 -3.36
N ALA A 273 6.52 -2.51 -3.15
CA ALA A 273 7.01 -3.50 -2.19
C ALA A 273 8.36 -4.11 -2.64
N GLN A 274 8.44 -4.55 -3.88
CA GLN A 274 9.57 -5.35 -4.34
C GLN A 274 10.82 -4.52 -4.66
N CYS A 275 10.67 -3.23 -4.96
CA CYS A 275 11.82 -2.35 -5.16
C CYS A 275 12.55 -1.99 -3.85
N GLY A 276 11.92 -2.17 -2.69
CA GLY A 276 12.51 -1.80 -1.39
C GLY A 276 13.04 -2.99 -0.61
N THR A 277 14.22 -2.83 -0.04
CA THR A 277 14.90 -3.81 0.81
C THR A 277 15.42 -3.11 2.08
N LEU A 278 15.18 -3.69 3.25
CA LEU A 278 15.87 -3.25 4.46
C LEU A 278 17.22 -3.98 4.54
N VAL A 279 18.29 -3.20 4.53
CA VAL A 279 19.67 -3.71 4.65
C VAL A 279 20.15 -3.49 6.07
N THR A 280 20.70 -4.54 6.67
CA THR A 280 21.08 -4.59 8.07
C THR A 280 22.36 -5.41 8.23
N ARG A 281 23.00 -5.34 9.39
CA ARG A 281 24.27 -6.03 9.66
C ARG A 281 24.15 -6.92 10.88
N VAL A 282 24.81 -8.09 10.83
CA VAL A 282 24.93 -8.98 11.97
C VAL A 282 25.85 -8.34 13.02
N LEU A 283 25.28 -7.99 14.17
CA LEU A 283 26.04 -7.51 15.33
C LEU A 283 26.66 -8.67 16.07
N PHE A 284 25.88 -9.71 16.34
CA PHE A 284 26.33 -10.87 17.09
C PHE A 284 25.64 -12.14 16.58
N VAL A 285 26.39 -13.25 16.62
CA VAL A 285 25.85 -14.61 16.55
C VAL A 285 25.87 -15.17 17.97
N LYS A 286 24.68 -15.52 18.48
CA LYS A 286 24.55 -16.08 19.83
C LYS A 286 24.05 -17.52 19.74
N ASN A 287 24.87 -18.45 20.17
CA ASN A 287 24.51 -19.87 20.28
C ASN A 287 23.87 -20.14 21.65
N GLY A 288 22.60 -20.55 21.63
CA GLY A 288 21.91 -21.10 22.79
C GLY A 288 22.08 -22.63 22.84
N GLU A 289 21.38 -23.28 23.77
CA GLU A 289 21.44 -24.75 23.89
C GLU A 289 20.78 -25.47 22.70
N THR A 290 19.73 -24.90 22.14
CA THR A 290 18.91 -25.53 21.07
C THR A 290 18.77 -24.66 19.83
N LYS A 291 19.18 -23.38 19.87
CA LYS A 291 18.99 -22.41 18.82
C LYS A 291 20.21 -21.51 18.64
N ALA A 292 20.43 -21.08 17.41
CA ALA A 292 21.34 -20.00 17.10
C ALA A 292 20.55 -18.72 16.75
N PHE A 293 21.01 -17.59 17.27
CA PHE A 293 20.41 -16.28 17.00
C PHE A 293 21.34 -15.42 16.16
N LEU A 294 20.81 -14.80 15.11
CA LEU A 294 21.45 -13.69 14.41
C LEU A 294 20.85 -12.39 14.93
N ILE A 295 21.63 -11.63 15.70
CA ILE A 295 21.23 -10.34 16.27
C ILE A 295 21.67 -9.25 15.29
N MET A 296 20.70 -8.55 14.72
CA MET A 296 20.89 -7.50 13.73
C MET A 296 20.99 -6.11 14.36
N ASP A 297 21.47 -5.12 13.62
CA ASP A 297 21.41 -3.71 14.02
C ASP A 297 20.10 -3.02 13.69
N ALA A 298 19.31 -3.52 12.73
CA ALA A 298 17.92 -3.13 12.54
C ALA A 298 16.98 -3.99 13.40
N GLY A 299 15.79 -3.48 13.72
CA GLY A 299 14.78 -4.17 14.52
C GLY A 299 13.34 -3.89 14.08
N MET A 300 12.39 -4.30 14.93
CA MET A 300 10.96 -4.04 14.71
C MET A 300 10.65 -2.54 14.64
N ASN A 301 11.49 -1.69 15.17
CA ASN A 301 11.38 -0.23 15.02
C ASN A 301 11.59 0.24 13.57
N ASP A 302 12.34 -0.50 12.77
CA ASP A 302 12.55 -0.23 11.34
C ASP A 302 11.50 -0.95 10.50
N LEU A 303 11.27 -2.26 10.71
CA LEU A 303 10.31 -3.08 9.97
C LEU A 303 9.42 -3.86 10.94
N ILE A 304 8.29 -3.26 11.31
CA ILE A 304 7.36 -3.81 12.31
C ILE A 304 6.50 -4.98 11.78
N ARG A 305 6.39 -5.15 10.47
CA ARG A 305 5.43 -6.06 9.85
C ARG A 305 5.50 -7.52 10.33
N PRO A 306 6.69 -8.14 10.51
CA PRO A 306 6.76 -9.48 11.08
C PRO A 306 6.21 -9.56 12.51
N ALA A 307 6.54 -8.61 13.37
CA ALA A 307 6.04 -8.57 14.75
C ALA A 307 4.53 -8.28 14.83
N LEU A 308 4.00 -7.40 13.97
CA LEU A 308 2.61 -6.95 14.02
C LEU A 308 1.65 -7.91 13.29
N TYR A 309 2.06 -8.45 12.15
CA TYR A 309 1.20 -9.24 11.25
C TYR A 309 1.67 -10.69 11.07
N GLY A 310 2.80 -11.09 11.65
CA GLY A 310 3.44 -12.35 11.29
C GLY A 310 3.90 -12.38 9.81
N ALA A 311 4.13 -11.20 9.21
CA ALA A 311 4.44 -11.10 7.80
C ALA A 311 5.78 -11.73 7.48
N TYR A 312 5.81 -12.52 6.41
CA TYR A 312 7.04 -13.07 5.87
C TYR A 312 7.79 -12.03 5.03
N HIS A 313 9.11 -12.00 5.18
CA HIS A 313 10.06 -11.35 4.28
C HIS A 313 11.22 -12.32 4.03
N LYS A 314 11.61 -12.50 2.77
CA LYS A 314 12.79 -13.30 2.44
C LYS A 314 14.03 -12.63 3.04
N ILE A 315 14.81 -13.41 3.79
CA ILE A 315 16.05 -12.95 4.43
C ILE A 315 17.21 -13.57 3.68
N GLU A 316 18.20 -12.78 3.29
CA GLU A 316 19.37 -13.21 2.54
C GLU A 316 20.65 -12.71 3.19
N ASN A 317 21.70 -13.53 3.21
CA ASN A 317 23.04 -13.11 3.61
C ASN A 317 23.81 -12.64 2.36
N LEU A 318 23.84 -11.31 2.15
CA LEU A 318 24.49 -10.71 0.99
C LEU A 318 26.00 -10.92 0.98
N THR A 319 26.64 -10.91 2.17
CA THR A 319 28.08 -11.15 2.27
C THR A 319 28.43 -12.58 1.91
N ALA A 320 27.67 -13.55 2.41
CA ALA A 320 27.88 -14.95 2.08
C ALA A 320 27.74 -15.22 0.57
N ALA A 321 26.69 -14.65 -0.04
CA ALA A 321 26.48 -14.75 -1.49
C ALA A 321 27.63 -14.12 -2.29
N PHE A 322 28.10 -12.94 -1.88
CA PHE A 322 29.22 -12.26 -2.54
C PHE A 322 30.54 -13.03 -2.41
N GLU A 323 30.80 -13.64 -1.25
CA GLU A 323 32.03 -14.40 -0.96
C GLU A 323 31.96 -15.87 -1.41
N GLY A 324 30.84 -16.32 -1.95
CA GLY A 324 30.62 -17.71 -2.35
C GLY A 324 30.58 -18.70 -1.16
N ARG A 325 30.12 -18.23 0.01
CA ARG A 325 29.96 -19.02 1.25
C ARG A 325 28.56 -19.63 1.38
N GLU A 326 27.99 -20.11 0.31
CA GLU A 326 26.60 -20.59 0.30
C GLU A 326 26.47 -22.07 0.69
N ASP A 327 27.55 -22.84 0.71
CA ASP A 327 27.53 -24.30 0.90
C ASP A 327 27.26 -24.75 2.35
N GLY A 328 27.35 -23.87 3.33
CA GLY A 328 27.12 -24.17 4.75
C GLY A 328 25.81 -23.58 5.24
N ILE A 329 24.74 -24.37 5.29
CA ILE A 329 23.44 -23.93 5.83
C ILE A 329 23.32 -24.20 7.32
N GLN A 330 22.88 -23.21 8.07
CA GLN A 330 22.55 -23.31 9.49
C GLN A 330 21.19 -22.68 9.75
N GLN A 331 20.47 -23.22 10.72
CA GLN A 331 19.19 -22.67 11.13
C GLN A 331 19.37 -21.59 12.20
N TYR A 332 18.72 -20.42 11.98
CA TYR A 332 18.80 -19.28 12.88
C TYR A 332 17.43 -18.71 13.22
N ASP A 333 17.27 -18.19 14.42
CA ASP A 333 16.28 -17.18 14.74
C ASP A 333 16.90 -15.80 14.44
N VAL A 334 16.31 -15.06 13.50
CA VAL A 334 16.79 -13.74 13.08
C VAL A 334 16.03 -12.68 13.86
N VAL A 335 16.77 -11.91 14.68
CA VAL A 335 16.20 -11.00 15.68
C VAL A 335 16.85 -9.62 15.62
N GLY A 336 16.08 -8.60 15.99
CA GLY A 336 16.59 -7.24 16.12
C GLY A 336 17.17 -6.93 17.50
N PRO A 337 17.62 -5.69 17.72
CA PRO A 337 18.27 -5.24 18.95
C PRO A 337 17.31 -4.57 19.94
N VAL A 338 16.01 -4.50 19.63
CA VAL A 338 15.01 -3.86 20.48
C VAL A 338 14.78 -4.71 21.74
N CYS A 339 14.64 -4.05 22.88
CA CYS A 339 14.45 -4.73 24.16
C CYS A 339 13.01 -5.25 24.33
N GLU A 340 12.59 -6.13 23.39
CA GLU A 340 11.26 -6.72 23.34
C GLU A 340 11.31 -8.11 22.68
N SER A 341 10.59 -9.08 23.26
CA SER A 341 10.61 -10.48 22.77
C SER A 341 9.96 -10.65 21.40
N SER A 342 9.14 -9.71 20.97
CA SER A 342 8.50 -9.67 19.63
C SER A 342 9.43 -9.18 18.52
N ASP A 343 10.64 -8.71 18.84
CA ASP A 343 11.62 -8.24 17.85
C ASP A 343 12.28 -9.40 17.12
N VAL A 344 11.46 -10.14 16.36
CA VAL A 344 11.86 -11.34 15.60
C VAL A 344 11.35 -11.21 14.16
N TRP A 345 12.23 -11.34 13.19
CA TRP A 345 11.88 -11.34 11.77
C TRP A 345 11.65 -12.73 11.19
N GLY A 346 12.20 -13.75 11.84
CA GLY A 346 11.94 -15.12 11.47
C GLY A 346 12.61 -16.11 12.41
N SER A 347 11.88 -17.13 12.80
CA SER A 347 12.38 -18.23 13.59
C SER A 347 12.70 -19.41 12.70
N GLY A 348 13.80 -20.11 13.01
CA GLY A 348 14.21 -21.32 12.31
C GLY A 348 14.50 -21.10 10.82
N ARG A 349 15.15 -19.99 10.46
CA ARG A 349 15.48 -19.67 9.07
C ARG A 349 16.75 -20.38 8.64
N ASP A 350 16.68 -21.13 7.55
CA ASP A 350 17.82 -21.76 6.91
C ASP A 350 18.60 -20.71 6.12
N LEU A 351 19.81 -20.36 6.60
CA LEU A 351 20.67 -19.34 6.02
C LEU A 351 22.10 -19.86 5.89
N PRO A 352 22.91 -19.32 4.97
CA PRO A 352 24.33 -19.58 4.93
C PRO A 352 24.99 -19.30 6.29
N PHE A 353 26.06 -20.05 6.61
CA PHE A 353 26.81 -19.80 7.83
C PHE A 353 27.21 -18.33 7.94
N SER A 354 26.68 -17.66 8.95
CA SER A 354 26.73 -16.21 9.11
C SER A 354 27.64 -15.83 10.28
N VAL A 355 28.37 -14.74 10.11
CA VAL A 355 29.31 -14.23 11.13
C VAL A 355 29.04 -12.75 11.42
N ARG A 356 29.62 -12.25 12.53
CA ARG A 356 29.59 -10.83 12.86
C ARG A 356 30.13 -9.99 11.70
N GLY A 357 29.36 -8.96 11.32
CA GLY A 357 29.72 -8.04 10.25
C GLY A 357 29.08 -8.39 8.90
N ASP A 358 28.52 -9.59 8.72
CA ASP A 358 27.79 -9.94 7.50
C ASP A 358 26.64 -8.97 7.24
N LEU A 359 26.52 -8.55 5.99
CA LEU A 359 25.43 -7.71 5.51
C LEU A 359 24.24 -8.61 5.14
N MET A 360 23.07 -8.28 5.66
CA MET A 360 21.85 -9.04 5.45
C MET A 360 20.79 -8.17 4.77
N ALA A 361 19.88 -8.80 4.04
CA ALA A 361 18.77 -8.15 3.35
C ALA A 361 17.44 -8.75 3.76
N LEU A 362 16.45 -7.89 4.06
CA LEU A 362 15.04 -8.26 4.16
C LEU A 362 14.32 -7.74 2.91
N ARG A 363 13.95 -8.67 2.02
CA ARG A 363 13.43 -8.37 0.68
C ARG A 363 11.96 -7.93 0.69
N SER A 364 11.53 -7.30 -0.40
CA SER A 364 10.13 -6.89 -0.62
C SER A 364 9.58 -6.01 0.51
N ALA A 365 10.41 -5.16 1.10
CA ALA A 365 10.08 -4.33 2.26
C ALA A 365 9.72 -2.87 1.89
N GLY A 366 9.61 -2.54 0.60
CA GLY A 366 9.36 -1.18 0.13
C GLY A 366 7.95 -0.64 0.42
N ALA A 367 6.96 -1.52 0.66
CA ALA A 367 5.63 -1.11 1.06
C ALA A 367 5.39 -1.36 2.55
N TYR A 368 4.85 -0.36 3.26
CA TYR A 368 4.53 -0.46 4.69
C TYR A 368 5.76 -0.82 5.56
N GLY A 369 6.95 -0.47 5.07
CA GLY A 369 8.21 -0.58 5.81
C GLY A 369 8.56 0.75 6.46
N SER A 370 9.31 1.60 5.76
CA SER A 370 9.79 2.89 6.28
C SER A 370 8.68 3.80 6.82
N VAL A 371 7.49 3.78 6.23
CA VAL A 371 6.32 4.57 6.69
C VAL A 371 5.79 4.13 8.07
N MET A 372 6.11 2.94 8.52
CA MET A 372 5.72 2.41 9.83
C MET A 372 6.89 2.40 10.83
N SER A 373 8.05 2.93 10.45
CA SER A 373 9.21 3.02 11.34
C SER A 373 8.94 3.93 12.53
N SER A 374 9.57 3.63 13.65
CA SER A 374 9.42 4.36 14.90
C SER A 374 10.77 4.58 15.58
N ARG A 375 10.79 5.50 16.56
CA ARG A 375 11.96 5.74 17.40
C ARG A 375 11.94 4.93 18.69
N TYR A 376 11.35 3.73 18.64
CA TYR A 376 11.30 2.87 19.82
C TYR A 376 12.71 2.54 20.31
N ASN A 377 12.93 2.51 21.62
CA ASN A 377 14.23 2.52 22.31
C ASN A 377 15.14 3.70 21.91
N LEU A 378 14.60 4.85 21.46
CA LEU A 378 15.32 6.03 20.98
C LEU A 378 16.28 5.73 19.81
N ARG A 379 15.98 4.71 19.01
CA ARG A 379 16.77 4.39 17.81
C ARG A 379 16.49 5.37 16.69
N ASP A 380 17.50 5.63 15.88
CA ASP A 380 17.35 6.50 14.72
C ASP A 380 16.53 5.84 13.62
N ILE A 381 15.89 6.66 12.79
CA ILE A 381 15.18 6.18 11.58
C ILE A 381 16.23 5.86 10.51
N ALA A 382 16.16 4.67 9.95
CA ALA A 382 17.04 4.22 8.89
C ALA A 382 16.91 5.13 7.63
N PRO A 383 18.02 5.63 7.05
CA PRO A 383 18.01 6.48 5.88
C PRO A 383 17.68 5.69 4.59
N ALA A 384 17.25 6.40 3.54
CA ALA A 384 17.08 5.84 2.20
C ALA A 384 18.39 5.88 1.40
N VAL A 385 18.60 4.85 0.59
CA VAL A 385 19.69 4.70 -0.40
C VAL A 385 19.08 4.25 -1.71
N PHE A 386 19.40 4.91 -2.80
CA PHE A 386 18.84 4.62 -4.12
C PHE A 386 19.89 3.99 -5.04
N SER A 387 19.47 2.99 -5.84
CA SER A 387 20.39 2.24 -6.74
C SER A 387 21.06 3.12 -7.77
N ASP A 388 20.39 4.17 -8.24
CA ASP A 388 20.91 5.10 -9.26
C ASP A 388 21.80 6.23 -8.68
N GLU A 389 22.14 6.16 -7.39
CA GLU A 389 23.12 7.03 -6.71
C GLU A 389 24.38 6.28 -6.26
N LEU A 390 24.50 4.99 -6.59
CA LEU A 390 25.66 4.14 -6.26
C LEU A 390 26.70 4.10 -7.42
#